data_31b145c3eb62ec5b0c0939ba1430ef04
#
_entry.id   31b145c3eb62ec5b0c0939ba1430ef04
#
_cell.length_a   1.000
_cell.length_b   1.000
_cell.length_c   1.000
_cell.angle_alpha   90.00
_cell.angle_beta   90.00
_cell.angle_gamma   90.00
#
_symmetry.space_group_name_H-M   'P 1'
#
loop_
_entity.id
_entity.type
_entity.pdbx_description
1 polymer ?
#
loop_
_entity_poly.entity_id
_entity_poly.type
_entity_poly.pdbx_seq_one_letter_code
_entity_poly.pdbx_strand_id
1 'polypeptide(L)'
;MRKRLKEIYDHSTLVAKIRYSYLCLLVPFVLFLIFCFYNLWNNNRRYEDMVNSSVMASQFSLDFQKDFDYETYLLIVGNKTLEESSLHAMLEEADEIVAGLEELTESQENRKRLTSVKKYLNNLGTYIGRIEDNIREGNRYEDNIEIWENDVQIVTSLVGDTMSRYIYYEIRGIQESRQQYQDFFVNMIRFSVIAFALILMLCLFLSYYIPLSITRPIRRLTQVTDQVAKGDLTVRSDVTGGLEARVLSDSMNTMIDKINELLEQVKTEQVRLRKAEFELLQSQINPHFLYNTLDAIVWLAEAGEQKKVVSMV
;
A
#
# COMPACT_ATOMS: atom_id res chain seq x y z
N MET A 1 -23.01 -13.26 1.60
CA MET A 1 -21.92 -12.35 1.26
C MET A 1 -21.35 -12.60 -0.15
N ARG A 2 -20.96 -13.83 -0.52
CA ARG A 2 -20.38 -14.20 -1.83
C ARG A 2 -21.28 -13.91 -3.04
N LYS A 3 -22.62 -14.11 -2.95
CA LYS A 3 -23.58 -13.80 -4.03
C LYS A 3 -23.73 -12.29 -4.28
N ARG A 4 -23.84 -11.47 -3.23
CA ARG A 4 -23.91 -10.00 -3.34
C ARG A 4 -22.65 -9.36 -3.93
N LEU A 5 -21.46 -9.87 -3.54
CA LEU A 5 -20.19 -9.40 -4.12
C LEU A 5 -20.08 -9.74 -5.61
N LYS A 6 -20.57 -10.91 -6.02
CA LYS A 6 -20.62 -11.31 -7.42
C LYS A 6 -21.58 -10.46 -8.24
N GLU A 7 -22.78 -10.15 -7.71
CA GLU A 7 -23.73 -9.26 -8.36
C GLU A 7 -23.19 -7.83 -8.53
N ILE A 8 -22.54 -7.28 -7.49
CA ILE A 8 -21.90 -5.95 -7.56
C ILE A 8 -20.78 -5.95 -8.60
N TYR A 9 -19.98 -7.03 -8.65
CA TYR A 9 -18.90 -7.16 -9.62
C TYR A 9 -19.42 -7.30 -11.06
N ASP A 10 -20.48 -8.07 -11.30
CA ASP A 10 -21.07 -8.27 -12.63
C ASP A 10 -21.75 -7.02 -13.17
N HIS A 11 -22.26 -6.13 -12.31
CA HIS A 11 -22.86 -4.84 -12.66
C HIS A 11 -21.87 -3.67 -12.70
N SER A 12 -20.61 -3.86 -12.27
CA SER A 12 -19.61 -2.81 -12.27
C SER A 12 -19.04 -2.53 -13.66
N THR A 13 -18.65 -1.28 -13.89
CA THR A 13 -17.99 -0.85 -15.14
C THR A 13 -16.63 -1.54 -15.29
N LEU A 14 -16.16 -1.66 -16.52
CA LEU A 14 -14.85 -2.25 -16.85
C LEU A 14 -13.72 -1.51 -16.17
N VAL A 15 -13.79 -0.18 -16.14
CA VAL A 15 -12.83 0.69 -15.44
C VAL A 15 -12.84 0.43 -13.93
N ALA A 16 -14.03 0.27 -13.33
CA ALA A 16 -14.15 -0.05 -11.91
C ALA A 16 -13.56 -1.43 -11.58
N LYS A 17 -13.76 -2.44 -12.42
CA LYS A 17 -13.18 -3.78 -12.24
C LYS A 17 -11.65 -3.73 -12.23
N ILE A 18 -11.06 -3.02 -13.18
CA ILE A 18 -9.61 -2.84 -13.27
C ILE A 18 -9.10 -2.07 -12.04
N ARG A 19 -9.76 -0.97 -11.66
CA ARG A 19 -9.36 -0.16 -10.49
C ARG A 19 -9.43 -0.96 -9.20
N TYR A 20 -10.50 -1.72 -8.95
CA TYR A 20 -10.62 -2.56 -7.75
C TYR A 20 -9.58 -3.68 -7.72
N SER A 21 -9.21 -4.25 -8.85
CA SER A 21 -8.17 -5.27 -8.90
C SER A 21 -6.80 -4.71 -8.54
N TYR A 22 -6.45 -3.52 -9.03
CA TYR A 22 -5.21 -2.84 -8.63
C TYR A 22 -5.22 -2.44 -7.15
N LEU A 23 -6.34 -1.92 -6.63
CA LEU A 23 -6.46 -1.60 -5.20
C LEU A 23 -6.33 -2.85 -4.32
N CYS A 24 -6.93 -3.97 -4.71
CA CYS A 24 -6.85 -5.24 -3.99
C CYS A 24 -5.42 -5.78 -3.92
N LEU A 25 -4.57 -5.45 -4.88
CA LEU A 25 -3.14 -5.78 -4.91
C LEU A 25 -2.29 -4.78 -4.14
N LEU A 26 -2.52 -3.50 -4.39
CA LEU A 26 -1.66 -2.41 -3.90
C LEU A 26 -1.84 -2.20 -2.40
N VAL A 27 -3.07 -2.25 -1.88
CA VAL A 27 -3.35 -2.00 -0.46
C VAL A 27 -2.67 -3.03 0.46
N PRO A 28 -2.80 -4.35 0.28
CA PRO A 28 -2.09 -5.32 1.10
C PRO A 28 -0.57 -5.21 0.99
N PHE A 29 -0.06 -4.90 -0.20
CA PHE A 29 1.37 -4.73 -0.43
C PHE A 29 1.93 -3.51 0.32
N VAL A 30 1.25 -2.37 0.26
CA VAL A 30 1.65 -1.15 1.00
C VAL A 30 1.57 -1.37 2.51
N LEU A 31 0.49 -2.00 3.01
CA LEU A 31 0.36 -2.33 4.43
C LEU A 31 1.48 -3.27 4.90
N PHE A 32 1.84 -4.24 4.08
CA PHE A 32 2.96 -5.13 4.35
C PHE A 32 4.31 -4.38 4.42
N LEU A 33 4.57 -3.46 3.49
CA LEU A 33 5.78 -2.63 3.52
C LEU A 33 5.84 -1.75 4.77
N ILE A 34 4.72 -1.11 5.14
CA ILE A 34 4.62 -0.29 6.35
C ILE A 34 4.90 -1.15 7.58
N PHE A 35 4.33 -2.35 7.66
CA PHE A 35 4.58 -3.28 8.76
C PHE A 35 6.07 -3.68 8.87
N CYS A 36 6.71 -4.03 7.76
CA CYS A 36 8.14 -4.35 7.72
C CYS A 36 9.00 -3.16 8.16
N PHE A 37 8.71 -1.97 7.63
CA PHE A 37 9.46 -0.76 7.96
C PHE A 37 9.31 -0.38 9.43
N TYR A 38 8.10 -0.44 9.98
CA TYR A 38 7.84 -0.17 11.40
C TYR A 38 8.63 -1.10 12.32
N ASN A 39 8.63 -2.40 12.02
CA ASN A 39 9.38 -3.38 12.81
C ASN A 39 10.90 -3.16 12.73
N LEU A 40 11.44 -2.88 11.54
CA LEU A 40 12.84 -2.56 11.35
C LEU A 40 13.26 -1.32 12.13
N TRP A 41 12.46 -0.24 12.02
CA TRP A 41 12.70 1.03 12.70
C TRP A 41 12.71 0.86 14.23
N ASN A 42 11.69 0.18 14.77
CA ASN A 42 11.56 -0.03 16.22
C ASN A 42 12.70 -0.89 16.80
N ASN A 43 13.13 -1.92 16.06
CA ASN A 43 14.25 -2.77 16.45
C ASN A 43 15.59 -2.01 16.45
N ASN A 44 15.84 -1.23 15.39
CA ASN A 44 17.08 -0.48 15.26
C ASN A 44 17.23 0.54 16.39
N ARG A 45 16.14 1.26 16.71
CA ARG A 45 16.13 2.26 17.78
C ARG A 45 16.46 1.66 19.14
N ARG A 46 15.85 0.55 19.51
CA ARG A 46 16.16 -0.14 20.79
C ARG A 46 17.63 -0.58 20.90
N TYR A 47 18.17 -1.08 19.80
CA TYR A 47 19.57 -1.48 19.77
C TYR A 47 20.51 -0.27 19.96
N GLU A 48 20.24 0.85 19.30
CA GLU A 48 20.98 2.10 19.44
C GLU A 48 20.91 2.63 20.88
N ASP A 49 19.73 2.65 21.51
CA ASP A 49 19.53 3.12 22.87
C ASP A 49 20.37 2.26 23.87
N MET A 50 20.38 0.93 23.72
CA MET A 50 21.16 0.03 24.57
C MET A 50 22.68 0.18 24.37
N VAL A 51 23.13 0.41 23.14
CA VAL A 51 24.56 0.64 22.87
C VAL A 51 24.98 1.99 23.44
N ASN A 52 24.22 3.04 23.22
CA ASN A 52 24.52 4.38 23.71
C ASN A 52 24.56 4.42 25.25
N SER A 53 23.58 3.80 25.92
CA SER A 53 23.57 3.71 27.38
C SER A 53 24.78 2.97 27.92
N SER A 54 25.20 1.88 27.26
CA SER A 54 26.41 1.12 27.66
C SER A 54 27.69 1.93 27.48
N VAL A 55 27.82 2.70 26.41
CA VAL A 55 28.98 3.55 26.13
C VAL A 55 29.05 4.69 27.14
N MET A 56 27.93 5.41 27.36
CA MET A 56 27.86 6.51 28.34
C MET A 56 28.21 6.01 29.77
N ALA A 57 27.62 4.89 30.17
CA ALA A 57 27.87 4.30 31.45
C ALA A 57 29.36 3.84 31.63
N SER A 58 29.96 3.34 30.54
CA SER A 58 31.37 2.90 30.56
C SER A 58 32.33 4.08 30.70
N GLN A 59 32.11 5.18 29.96
CA GLN A 59 32.92 6.39 30.10
C GLN A 59 32.81 6.97 31.50
N PHE A 60 31.60 7.11 32.01
CA PHE A 60 31.37 7.59 33.36
C PHE A 60 32.09 6.70 34.43
N SER A 61 31.93 5.38 34.32
CA SER A 61 32.51 4.43 35.30
C SER A 61 34.03 4.43 35.32
N LEU A 62 34.71 4.73 34.19
CA LEU A 62 36.16 4.73 34.09
C LEU A 62 36.82 5.96 34.70
N ASP A 63 36.21 7.12 34.51
CA ASP A 63 36.86 8.41 34.80
C ASP A 63 36.37 8.99 36.12
N PHE A 64 35.08 8.85 36.49
CA PHE A 64 34.46 9.51 37.62
C PHE A 64 35.21 9.20 38.97
N GLN A 65 35.43 7.94 39.33
CA GLN A 65 36.01 7.58 40.60
C GLN A 65 37.42 8.19 40.76
N LYS A 66 38.26 7.96 39.75
CA LYS A 66 39.64 8.43 39.76
C LYS A 66 39.75 9.95 39.82
N ASP A 67 38.96 10.63 39.00
CA ASP A 67 39.05 12.08 38.88
C ASP A 67 38.43 12.77 40.10
N PHE A 68 37.33 12.23 40.62
CA PHE A 68 36.66 12.75 41.82
C PHE A 68 37.51 12.55 43.07
N ASP A 69 38.10 11.37 43.27
CA ASP A 69 38.99 11.06 44.41
C ASP A 69 40.24 11.95 44.36
N TYR A 70 40.81 12.15 43.17
CA TYR A 70 41.99 13.01 42.98
C TYR A 70 41.67 14.47 43.23
N GLU A 71 40.58 14.97 42.73
CA GLU A 71 40.13 16.35 42.94
C GLU A 71 39.85 16.63 44.42
N THR A 72 39.21 15.69 45.11
CA THR A 72 38.96 15.77 46.56
C THR A 72 40.27 15.80 47.32
N TYR A 73 41.27 15.00 46.99
CA TYR A 73 42.59 15.02 47.60
C TYR A 73 43.29 16.36 47.39
N LEU A 74 43.26 16.94 46.16
CA LEU A 74 43.87 18.22 45.87
C LEU A 74 43.27 19.37 46.73
N LEU A 75 41.98 19.29 46.97
CA LEU A 75 41.27 20.25 47.82
C LEU A 75 41.72 20.14 49.30
N ILE A 76 41.83 18.89 49.82
CA ILE A 76 42.21 18.64 51.21
C ILE A 76 43.65 19.06 51.51
N VAL A 77 44.59 18.79 50.56
CA VAL A 77 46.03 19.14 50.73
C VAL A 77 46.31 20.66 50.46
N GLY A 78 45.28 21.42 50.05
CA GLY A 78 45.40 22.85 49.80
C GLY A 78 46.08 23.21 48.47
N ASN A 79 46.19 22.24 47.53
CA ASN A 79 46.69 22.53 46.19
C ASN A 79 45.61 23.16 45.27
N LYS A 80 44.37 23.15 45.69
CA LYS A 80 43.23 23.90 45.10
C LYS A 80 42.49 24.61 46.22
N THR A 81 41.95 25.79 45.88
CA THR A 81 41.04 26.55 46.75
C THR A 81 39.62 26.06 46.57
N LEU A 82 38.69 26.44 47.48
CA LEU A 82 37.27 26.17 47.36
C LEU A 82 36.64 26.74 46.07
N GLU A 83 37.15 27.87 45.58
CA GLU A 83 36.68 28.53 44.36
C GLU A 83 37.20 27.82 43.10
N GLU A 84 38.33 27.13 43.16
CA GLU A 84 38.95 26.42 42.05
C GLU A 84 38.49 24.95 41.96
N SER A 85 37.79 24.46 42.98
CA SER A 85 37.32 23.08 43.05
C SER A 85 36.25 22.80 42.01
N SER A 86 36.39 21.74 41.24
CA SER A 86 35.42 21.27 40.26
C SER A 86 34.44 20.21 40.81
N LEU A 87 34.53 19.84 42.10
CA LEU A 87 33.78 18.75 42.70
C LEU A 87 32.25 18.86 42.53
N HIS A 88 31.70 20.06 42.74
CA HIS A 88 30.26 20.28 42.53
C HIS A 88 29.85 20.16 41.05
N ALA A 89 30.66 20.69 40.13
CA ALA A 89 30.44 20.54 38.70
C ALA A 89 30.48 19.06 38.26
N MET A 90 31.45 18.28 38.82
CA MET A 90 31.52 16.86 38.56
C MET A 90 30.30 16.08 39.07
N LEU A 91 29.73 16.47 40.22
CA LEU A 91 28.51 15.86 40.76
C LEU A 91 27.30 16.22 39.91
N GLU A 92 27.19 17.46 39.43
CA GLU A 92 26.11 17.90 38.52
C GLU A 92 26.21 17.14 37.19
N GLU A 93 27.35 17.08 36.57
CA GLU A 93 27.59 16.30 35.35
C GLU A 93 27.27 14.81 35.55
N ALA A 94 27.68 14.22 36.69
CA ALA A 94 27.35 12.85 37.03
C ALA A 94 25.84 12.62 37.17
N ASP A 95 25.11 13.54 37.79
CA ASP A 95 23.63 13.45 37.93
C ASP A 95 22.93 13.58 36.59
N GLU A 96 23.41 14.47 35.68
CA GLU A 96 22.90 14.60 34.31
C GLU A 96 23.13 13.29 33.49
N ILE A 97 24.33 12.68 33.60
CA ILE A 97 24.63 11.40 32.95
C ILE A 97 23.69 10.30 33.46
N VAL A 98 23.52 10.20 34.80
CA VAL A 98 22.63 9.20 35.39
C VAL A 98 21.18 9.41 34.98
N ALA A 99 20.71 10.67 34.90
CA ALA A 99 19.37 11.00 34.42
C ALA A 99 19.19 10.60 32.93
N GLY A 100 20.17 10.88 32.08
CA GLY A 100 20.16 10.44 30.69
C GLY A 100 20.13 8.92 30.53
N LEU A 101 20.88 8.21 31.37
CA LEU A 101 20.84 6.74 31.42
C LEU A 101 19.49 6.20 31.89
N GLU A 102 18.80 6.87 32.84
CA GLU A 102 17.47 6.47 33.29
C GLU A 102 16.42 6.54 32.16
N GLU A 103 16.53 7.53 31.27
CA GLU A 103 15.63 7.65 30.10
C GLU A 103 15.84 6.52 29.08
N LEU A 104 17.08 6.14 28.85
CA LEU A 104 17.44 5.09 27.86
C LEU A 104 17.22 3.67 28.39
N THR A 105 17.18 3.48 29.72
CA THR A 105 17.12 2.16 30.37
C THR A 105 15.70 1.61 30.42
N GLU A 106 15.43 0.49 29.73
CA GLU A 106 14.14 -0.23 29.82
C GLU A 106 14.07 -1.18 31.05
N SER A 107 15.19 -1.76 31.47
CA SER A 107 15.27 -2.75 32.55
C SER A 107 14.97 -2.16 33.92
N GLN A 108 13.95 -2.68 34.63
CA GLN A 108 13.64 -2.27 36.01
C GLN A 108 14.79 -2.50 36.98
N GLU A 109 15.54 -3.59 36.80
CA GLU A 109 16.69 -3.90 37.67
C GLU A 109 17.84 -2.91 37.45
N ASN A 110 18.08 -2.51 36.21
CA ASN A 110 19.08 -1.48 35.90
C ASN A 110 18.64 -0.09 36.36
N ARG A 111 17.37 0.25 36.27
CA ARG A 111 16.82 1.49 36.87
C ARG A 111 17.05 1.55 38.40
N LYS A 112 16.88 0.45 39.12
CA LYS A 112 17.21 0.41 40.57
C LYS A 112 18.68 0.66 40.80
N ARG A 113 19.60 0.17 39.96
CA ARG A 113 21.01 0.44 40.04
C ARG A 113 21.31 1.93 39.86
N LEU A 114 20.76 2.55 38.86
CA LEU A 114 20.87 4.01 38.64
C LEU A 114 20.32 4.82 39.81
N THR A 115 19.17 4.42 40.37
CA THR A 115 18.63 5.03 41.59
C THR A 115 19.63 4.89 42.78
N SER A 116 20.37 3.78 42.86
CA SER A 116 21.39 3.61 43.91
C SER A 116 22.57 4.52 43.64
N VAL A 117 23.03 4.65 42.40
CA VAL A 117 24.10 5.59 42.02
C VAL A 117 23.69 7.02 42.36
N LYS A 118 22.49 7.44 42.08
CA LYS A 118 21.98 8.77 42.44
C LYS A 118 22.00 9.04 43.94
N LYS A 119 21.71 8.04 44.76
CA LYS A 119 21.89 8.12 46.24
C LYS A 119 23.33 8.27 46.63
N TYR A 120 24.23 7.56 45.97
CA TYR A 120 25.68 7.65 46.27
C TYR A 120 26.21 9.04 45.87
N LEU A 121 25.80 9.61 44.73
CA LEU A 121 26.17 10.97 44.33
C LEU A 121 25.67 12.01 45.36
N ASN A 122 24.46 11.88 45.87
CA ASN A 122 23.96 12.75 46.94
C ASN A 122 24.76 12.63 48.24
N ASN A 123 25.19 11.41 48.60
CA ASN A 123 26.05 11.21 49.77
C ASN A 123 27.41 11.86 49.57
N LEU A 124 28.02 11.73 48.37
CA LEU A 124 29.25 12.42 48.02
C LEU A 124 29.11 13.94 48.20
N GLY A 125 28.01 14.51 47.69
CA GLY A 125 27.75 15.94 47.90
C GLY A 125 27.71 16.34 49.39
N THR A 126 27.13 15.47 50.24
CA THR A 126 27.14 15.72 51.70
C THR A 126 28.53 15.63 52.31
N TYR A 127 29.34 14.67 51.89
CA TYR A 127 30.74 14.51 52.42
C TYR A 127 31.60 15.70 51.94
N ILE A 128 31.51 16.09 50.68
CA ILE A 128 32.23 17.26 50.17
C ILE A 128 31.83 18.51 50.94
N GLY A 129 30.53 18.77 51.19
CA GLY A 129 30.08 19.88 52.02
C GLY A 129 30.70 19.90 53.39
N ARG A 130 30.84 18.73 54.07
CA ARG A 130 31.54 18.61 55.36
C ARG A 130 33.01 18.96 55.23
N ILE A 131 33.71 18.51 54.20
CA ILE A 131 35.14 18.85 53.95
C ILE A 131 35.28 20.36 53.73
N GLU A 132 34.41 20.97 52.93
CA GLU A 132 34.42 22.38 52.67
C GLU A 132 34.17 23.22 53.94
N ASP A 133 33.24 22.79 54.81
CA ASP A 133 32.97 23.47 56.08
C ASP A 133 34.18 23.36 57.02
N ASN A 134 34.82 22.22 57.10
CA ASN A 134 36.07 22.03 57.89
C ASN A 134 37.21 22.91 57.37
N ILE A 135 37.33 23.10 56.07
CA ILE A 135 38.35 24.01 55.46
C ILE A 135 38.02 25.45 55.82
N ARG A 136 36.78 25.88 55.80
CA ARG A 136 36.32 27.24 56.18
C ARG A 136 36.58 27.51 57.68
N GLU A 137 36.42 26.50 58.56
CA GLU A 137 36.57 26.60 60.00
C GLU A 137 38.02 26.59 60.47
N GLY A 138 39.04 26.35 59.61
CA GLY A 138 40.44 26.39 59.95
C GLY A 138 41.24 25.15 59.57
N ASN A 139 40.89 24.50 58.47
CA ASN A 139 41.57 23.40 57.82
C ASN A 139 41.91 22.21 58.78
N ARG A 140 40.87 21.48 59.18
CA ARG A 140 40.96 20.22 59.94
C ARG A 140 41.48 19.11 59.06
N TYR A 141 42.77 19.12 58.74
CA TYR A 141 43.36 18.22 57.74
C TYR A 141 43.13 16.74 58.08
N GLU A 142 43.37 16.32 59.35
CA GLU A 142 43.19 14.94 59.77
C GLU A 142 41.73 14.48 59.65
N ASP A 143 40.77 15.33 60.05
CA ASP A 143 39.36 15.02 59.94
C ASP A 143 38.92 14.90 58.44
N ASN A 144 39.46 15.77 57.56
CA ASN A 144 39.16 15.74 56.14
C ASN A 144 39.78 14.50 55.46
N ILE A 145 40.98 14.05 55.83
CA ILE A 145 41.59 12.81 55.34
C ILE A 145 40.74 11.62 55.78
N GLU A 146 40.26 11.59 57.04
CA GLU A 146 39.40 10.51 57.52
C GLU A 146 38.09 10.44 56.75
N ILE A 147 37.42 11.58 56.47
CA ILE A 147 36.24 11.61 55.63
C ILE A 147 36.55 11.15 54.22
N TRP A 148 37.68 11.55 53.65
CA TRP A 148 38.06 11.15 52.30
C TRP A 148 38.34 9.62 52.19
N GLU A 149 39.13 9.06 53.11
CA GLU A 149 39.47 7.62 53.08
C GLU A 149 38.28 6.72 53.43
N ASN A 150 37.48 7.09 54.44
CA ASN A 150 36.46 6.20 55.02
C ASN A 150 35.06 6.41 54.42
N ASP A 151 34.80 7.61 53.86
CA ASP A 151 33.49 7.95 53.30
C ASP A 151 33.57 8.14 51.78
N VAL A 152 34.39 9.10 51.29
CA VAL A 152 34.41 9.50 49.87
C VAL A 152 34.91 8.35 48.99
N GLN A 153 36.10 7.78 49.26
CA GLN A 153 36.66 6.69 48.44
C GLN A 153 35.79 5.44 48.44
N ILE A 154 35.15 5.15 49.56
CA ILE A 154 34.22 3.99 49.63
C ILE A 154 33.00 4.24 48.72
N VAL A 155 32.45 5.44 48.77
CA VAL A 155 31.23 5.72 47.99
C VAL A 155 31.55 5.90 46.50
N THR A 156 32.65 6.50 46.11
CA THR A 156 33.09 6.54 44.69
C THR A 156 33.35 5.13 44.15
N SER A 157 33.95 4.24 44.95
CA SER A 157 34.08 2.81 44.60
C SER A 157 32.73 2.12 44.42
N LEU A 158 31.75 2.38 45.30
CA LEU A 158 30.37 1.87 45.15
C LEU A 158 29.68 2.39 43.89
N VAL A 159 29.91 3.63 43.49
CA VAL A 159 29.45 4.17 42.20
C VAL A 159 30.04 3.37 41.05
N GLY A 160 31.37 3.19 41.02
CA GLY A 160 32.10 2.44 40.02
C GLY A 160 31.61 0.97 39.91
N ASP A 161 31.50 0.28 41.05
CA ASP A 161 31.00 -1.11 41.11
C ASP A 161 29.57 -1.22 40.62
N THR A 162 28.68 -0.28 41.00
CA THR A 162 27.28 -0.31 40.62
C THR A 162 27.12 -0.01 39.11
N MET A 163 27.90 0.94 38.57
CA MET A 163 27.94 1.22 37.15
C MET A 163 28.52 0.04 36.33
N SER A 164 29.57 -0.62 36.82
CA SER A 164 30.11 -1.82 36.19
C SER A 164 29.08 -2.96 36.14
N ARG A 165 28.27 -3.12 37.18
CA ARG A 165 27.14 -4.07 37.20
C ARG A 165 26.01 -3.63 36.26
N TYR A 166 25.72 -2.33 36.20
CA TYR A 166 24.75 -1.78 35.23
C TYR A 166 25.16 -2.15 33.81
N ILE A 167 26.43 -1.86 33.43
CA ILE A 167 26.98 -2.17 32.11
C ILE A 167 26.89 -3.67 31.81
N TYR A 168 27.32 -4.51 32.77
CA TYR A 168 27.26 -5.95 32.60
C TYR A 168 25.87 -6.47 32.30
N TYR A 169 24.84 -6.00 33.02
CA TYR A 169 23.48 -6.45 32.81
C TYR A 169 22.85 -5.83 31.58
N GLU A 170 23.25 -4.62 31.16
CA GLU A 170 22.85 -4.02 29.91
C GLU A 170 23.35 -4.83 28.70
N ILE A 171 24.66 -5.15 28.70
CA ILE A 171 25.29 -6.00 27.67
C ILE A 171 24.71 -7.42 27.67
N ARG A 172 24.42 -7.97 28.84
CA ARG A 172 23.77 -9.28 28.95
C ARG A 172 22.34 -9.22 28.41
N GLY A 173 21.59 -8.17 28.67
CA GLY A 173 20.28 -7.92 28.10
C GLY A 173 20.32 -7.88 26.58
N ILE A 174 21.36 -7.26 25.99
CA ILE A 174 21.60 -7.29 24.54
C ILE A 174 21.77 -8.74 24.04
N GLN A 175 22.53 -9.57 24.76
CA GLN A 175 22.75 -10.98 24.35
C GLN A 175 21.49 -11.84 24.47
N GLU A 176 20.73 -11.71 25.56
CA GLU A 176 19.46 -12.44 25.76
C GLU A 176 18.40 -11.98 24.75
N SER A 177 18.32 -10.67 24.49
CA SER A 177 17.45 -10.11 23.45
C SER A 177 17.86 -10.57 22.05
N ARG A 178 19.16 -10.72 21.77
CA ARG A 178 19.66 -11.15 20.47
C ARG A 178 19.06 -12.49 20.03
N GLN A 179 18.89 -13.42 20.95
CA GLN A 179 18.31 -14.74 20.66
C GLN A 179 16.81 -14.62 20.38
N GLN A 180 16.08 -13.82 21.17
CA GLN A 180 14.68 -13.50 20.91
C GLN A 180 14.50 -12.71 19.59
N TYR A 181 15.41 -11.79 19.28
CA TYR A 181 15.41 -11.06 18.02
C TYR A 181 15.72 -11.94 16.81
N GLN A 182 16.61 -12.92 16.95
CA GLN A 182 16.86 -13.90 15.89
C GLN A 182 15.61 -14.72 15.58
N ASP A 183 14.93 -15.23 16.61
CA ASP A 183 13.69 -15.98 16.44
C ASP A 183 12.57 -15.11 15.86
N PHE A 184 12.44 -13.87 16.33
CA PHE A 184 11.49 -12.90 15.78
C PHE A 184 11.81 -12.57 14.33
N PHE A 185 13.08 -12.34 13.99
CA PHE A 185 13.53 -12.03 12.63
C PHE A 185 13.29 -13.20 11.68
N VAL A 186 13.60 -14.42 12.09
CA VAL A 186 13.32 -15.63 11.32
C VAL A 186 11.81 -15.81 11.10
N ASN A 187 10.99 -15.59 12.12
CA ASN A 187 9.55 -15.65 12.01
C ASN A 187 9.01 -14.53 11.09
N MET A 188 9.53 -13.32 11.19
CA MET A 188 9.18 -12.21 10.31
C MET A 188 9.52 -12.53 8.85
N ILE A 189 10.68 -13.12 8.57
CA ILE A 189 11.05 -13.59 7.23
C ILE A 189 10.07 -14.66 6.75
N ARG A 190 9.72 -15.64 7.58
CA ARG A 190 8.73 -16.67 7.21
C ARG A 190 7.37 -16.06 6.87
N PHE A 191 6.85 -15.17 7.70
CA PHE A 191 5.62 -14.43 7.44
C PHE A 191 5.70 -13.61 6.15
N SER A 192 6.83 -12.95 5.92
CA SER A 192 7.07 -12.17 4.70
C SER A 192 7.05 -13.04 3.44
N VAL A 193 7.68 -14.20 3.47
CA VAL A 193 7.68 -15.15 2.36
C VAL A 193 6.28 -15.69 2.09
N ILE A 194 5.52 -16.03 3.14
CA ILE A 194 4.13 -16.50 3.00
C ILE A 194 3.24 -15.39 2.45
N ALA A 195 3.32 -14.17 2.98
CA ALA A 195 2.56 -13.02 2.51
C ALA A 195 2.88 -12.69 1.05
N PHE A 196 4.16 -12.71 0.67
CA PHE A 196 4.60 -12.51 -0.70
C PHE A 196 4.06 -13.59 -1.65
N ALA A 197 4.11 -14.86 -1.24
CA ALA A 197 3.56 -15.97 -2.01
C ALA A 197 2.03 -15.84 -2.22
N LEU A 198 1.29 -15.41 -1.19
CA LEU A 198 -0.15 -15.15 -1.28
C LEU A 198 -0.46 -13.97 -2.23
N ILE A 199 0.29 -12.88 -2.14
CA ILE A 199 0.15 -11.73 -3.04
C ILE A 199 0.46 -12.16 -4.48
N LEU A 200 1.54 -12.92 -4.69
CA LEU A 200 1.91 -13.44 -6.00
C LEU A 200 0.80 -14.33 -6.59
N MET A 201 0.24 -15.23 -5.79
CA MET A 201 -0.88 -16.10 -6.18
C MET A 201 -2.12 -15.27 -6.56
N LEU A 202 -2.42 -14.23 -5.78
CA LEU A 202 -3.51 -13.29 -6.08
C LEU A 202 -3.25 -12.53 -7.38
N CYS A 203 -2.02 -12.07 -7.62
CA CYS A 203 -1.60 -11.44 -8.88
C CYS A 203 -1.84 -12.34 -10.08
N LEU A 204 -1.38 -13.58 -10.01
CA LEU A 204 -1.55 -14.57 -11.07
C LEU A 204 -3.04 -14.87 -11.33
N PHE A 205 -3.83 -15.01 -10.27
CA PHE A 205 -5.27 -15.20 -10.36
C PHE A 205 -5.96 -14.04 -11.06
N LEU A 206 -5.69 -12.81 -10.65
CA LEU A 206 -6.27 -11.61 -11.26
C LEU A 206 -5.79 -11.40 -12.70
N SER A 207 -4.50 -11.66 -12.96
CA SER A 207 -3.93 -11.59 -14.31
C SER A 207 -4.58 -12.56 -15.30
N TYR A 208 -5.03 -13.72 -14.82
CA TYR A 208 -5.76 -14.69 -15.63
C TYR A 208 -7.25 -14.33 -15.76
N TYR A 209 -7.90 -13.96 -14.66
CA TYR A 209 -9.36 -13.76 -14.61
C TYR A 209 -9.84 -12.47 -15.31
N ILE A 210 -9.11 -11.37 -15.16
CA ILE A 210 -9.51 -10.07 -15.70
C ILE A 210 -9.55 -10.06 -17.23
N PRO A 211 -8.51 -10.51 -17.96
CA PRO A 211 -8.54 -10.59 -19.42
C PRO A 211 -9.69 -11.46 -19.93
N LEU A 212 -9.98 -12.56 -19.26
CA LEU A 212 -11.10 -13.43 -19.65
C LEU A 212 -12.46 -12.74 -19.51
N SER A 213 -12.65 -11.92 -18.49
CA SER A 213 -13.91 -11.19 -18.26
C SER A 213 -14.12 -10.02 -19.23
N ILE A 214 -13.06 -9.55 -19.89
CA ILE A 214 -13.08 -8.45 -20.83
C ILE A 214 -13.00 -8.96 -22.28
N THR A 215 -11.99 -9.79 -22.56
CA THR A 215 -11.67 -10.22 -23.92
C THR A 215 -12.75 -11.13 -24.51
N ARG A 216 -13.37 -11.99 -23.73
CA ARG A 216 -14.43 -12.91 -24.21
C ARG A 216 -15.67 -12.16 -24.70
N PRO A 217 -16.27 -11.20 -23.94
CA PRO A 217 -17.36 -10.37 -24.42
C PRO A 217 -17.03 -9.63 -25.73
N ILE A 218 -15.90 -8.97 -25.77
CA ILE A 218 -15.47 -8.20 -26.95
C ILE A 218 -15.32 -9.12 -28.18
N ARG A 219 -14.70 -10.28 -28.01
CA ARG A 219 -14.53 -11.23 -29.11
C ARG A 219 -15.88 -11.74 -29.65
N ARG A 220 -16.87 -11.98 -28.77
CA ARG A 220 -18.23 -12.35 -29.20
C ARG A 220 -18.89 -11.23 -30.00
N LEU A 221 -18.80 -9.98 -29.53
CA LEU A 221 -19.33 -8.82 -30.27
C LEU A 221 -18.66 -8.70 -31.65
N THR A 222 -17.33 -8.85 -31.74
CA THR A 222 -16.60 -8.86 -33.01
C THR A 222 -17.10 -9.96 -33.97
N GLN A 223 -17.37 -11.17 -33.44
CA GLN A 223 -17.91 -12.27 -34.26
C GLN A 223 -19.32 -11.96 -34.81
N VAL A 224 -20.21 -11.41 -33.98
CA VAL A 224 -21.56 -11.00 -34.44
C VAL A 224 -21.44 -9.87 -35.47
N THR A 225 -20.57 -8.90 -35.27
CA THR A 225 -20.31 -7.82 -36.24
C THR A 225 -19.83 -8.38 -37.59
N ASP A 226 -18.92 -9.36 -37.58
CA ASP A 226 -18.43 -10.01 -38.80
C ASP A 226 -19.53 -10.77 -39.56
N GLN A 227 -20.43 -11.45 -38.82
CA GLN A 227 -21.58 -12.15 -39.40
C GLN A 227 -22.58 -11.15 -40.02
N VAL A 228 -22.90 -10.06 -39.34
CA VAL A 228 -23.74 -8.98 -39.86
C VAL A 228 -23.14 -8.37 -41.11
N ALA A 229 -21.82 -8.11 -41.11
CA ALA A 229 -21.11 -7.59 -42.29
C ALA A 229 -21.15 -8.55 -43.49
N LYS A 230 -21.27 -9.84 -43.29
CA LYS A 230 -21.45 -10.88 -44.32
C LYS A 230 -22.90 -11.03 -44.76
N GLY A 231 -23.82 -10.23 -44.20
CA GLY A 231 -25.23 -10.22 -44.60
C GLY A 231 -26.16 -11.08 -43.74
N ASP A 232 -25.65 -11.74 -42.71
CA ASP A 232 -26.49 -12.49 -41.76
C ASP A 232 -27.07 -11.54 -40.69
N LEU A 233 -28.28 -11.06 -40.92
CA LEU A 233 -29.00 -10.17 -40.02
C LEU A 233 -29.91 -10.93 -39.03
N THR A 234 -29.81 -12.25 -38.99
CA THR A 234 -30.60 -13.08 -38.04
C THR A 234 -29.86 -13.25 -36.71
N VAL A 235 -28.54 -13.04 -36.69
CA VAL A 235 -27.70 -13.16 -35.51
C VAL A 235 -28.03 -12.11 -34.47
N ARG A 236 -27.88 -12.46 -33.21
CA ARG A 236 -28.01 -11.55 -32.06
C ARG A 236 -26.87 -11.71 -31.12
N SER A 237 -26.52 -10.57 -30.53
CA SER A 237 -25.51 -10.58 -29.45
C SER A 237 -26.21 -10.88 -28.12
N ASP A 238 -25.80 -11.99 -27.45
CA ASP A 238 -26.17 -12.33 -26.09
C ASP A 238 -24.91 -12.31 -25.22
N VAL A 239 -24.34 -11.11 -25.02
CA VAL A 239 -23.11 -10.94 -24.27
C VAL A 239 -23.41 -10.65 -22.81
N THR A 240 -23.12 -11.63 -21.97
CA THR A 240 -23.12 -11.49 -20.52
C THR A 240 -21.71 -11.01 -20.06
N GLY A 241 -21.60 -9.77 -19.64
CA GLY A 241 -20.34 -9.16 -19.23
C GLY A 241 -20.54 -7.97 -18.30
N GLY A 242 -19.55 -7.07 -18.23
CA GLY A 242 -19.69 -5.79 -17.53
C GLY A 242 -20.78 -4.90 -18.16
N LEU A 243 -21.09 -3.81 -17.45
CA LEU A 243 -22.14 -2.88 -17.88
C LEU A 243 -21.91 -2.41 -19.32
N GLU A 244 -20.68 -2.03 -19.68
CA GLU A 244 -20.34 -1.53 -21.01
C GLU A 244 -20.53 -2.58 -22.10
N ALA A 245 -20.18 -3.84 -21.84
CA ALA A 245 -20.35 -4.92 -22.80
C ALA A 245 -21.85 -5.22 -23.07
N ARG A 246 -22.69 -5.09 -22.05
CA ARG A 246 -24.14 -5.22 -22.19
C ARG A 246 -24.73 -4.08 -23.04
N VAL A 247 -24.41 -2.82 -22.68
CA VAL A 247 -24.87 -1.65 -23.42
C VAL A 247 -24.45 -1.75 -24.89
N LEU A 248 -23.22 -2.20 -25.15
CA LEU A 248 -22.73 -2.38 -26.53
C LEU A 248 -23.48 -3.52 -27.25
N SER A 249 -23.79 -4.62 -26.55
CA SER A 249 -24.62 -5.72 -27.08
C SER A 249 -26.04 -5.26 -27.46
N ASP A 250 -26.69 -4.51 -26.58
CA ASP A 250 -28.04 -3.99 -26.81
C ASP A 250 -28.07 -2.97 -27.98
N SER A 251 -27.06 -2.09 -28.00
CA SER A 251 -26.91 -1.13 -29.11
C SER A 251 -26.72 -1.81 -30.46
N MET A 252 -25.92 -2.90 -30.45
CA MET A 252 -25.68 -3.71 -31.64
C MET A 252 -26.94 -4.42 -32.12
N ASN A 253 -27.73 -5.02 -31.22
CA ASN A 253 -28.99 -5.66 -31.56
C ASN A 253 -29.97 -4.63 -32.13
N THR A 254 -30.05 -3.45 -31.52
CA THR A 254 -30.87 -2.33 -32.04
C THR A 254 -30.43 -1.91 -33.44
N MET A 255 -29.13 -1.87 -33.71
CA MET A 255 -28.58 -1.56 -35.05
C MET A 255 -29.01 -2.64 -36.08
N ILE A 256 -28.93 -3.93 -35.73
CA ILE A 256 -29.32 -5.03 -36.59
C ILE A 256 -30.83 -4.93 -36.92
N ASP A 257 -31.65 -4.64 -35.91
CA ASP A 257 -33.10 -4.45 -36.11
C ASP A 257 -33.39 -3.29 -37.06
N LYS A 258 -32.64 -2.17 -36.92
CA LYS A 258 -32.81 -1.01 -37.81
C LYS A 258 -32.37 -1.31 -39.25
N ILE A 259 -31.30 -2.06 -39.43
CA ILE A 259 -30.86 -2.51 -40.76
C ILE A 259 -31.95 -3.37 -41.40
N ASN A 260 -32.53 -4.34 -40.67
CA ASN A 260 -33.60 -5.21 -41.15
C ASN A 260 -34.86 -4.37 -41.60
N GLU A 261 -35.24 -3.40 -40.74
CA GLU A 261 -36.36 -2.47 -41.06
C GLU A 261 -36.11 -1.71 -42.37
N LEU A 262 -34.90 -1.12 -42.51
CA LEU A 262 -34.53 -0.39 -43.71
C LEU A 262 -34.53 -1.26 -44.97
N LEU A 263 -34.05 -2.50 -44.88
CA LEU A 263 -34.05 -3.43 -46.01
C LEU A 263 -35.46 -3.81 -46.44
N GLU A 264 -36.37 -4.03 -45.50
CA GLU A 264 -37.81 -4.29 -45.85
C GLU A 264 -38.49 -3.05 -46.45
N GLN A 265 -38.15 -1.84 -45.99
CA GLN A 265 -38.60 -0.60 -46.58
C GLN A 265 -38.12 -0.46 -48.03
N VAL A 266 -36.80 -0.68 -48.29
CA VAL A 266 -36.22 -0.62 -49.62
C VAL A 266 -36.88 -1.64 -50.57
N LYS A 267 -37.09 -2.88 -50.10
CA LYS A 267 -37.73 -3.96 -50.86
C LYS A 267 -39.18 -3.58 -51.20
N THR A 268 -39.93 -3.06 -50.24
CA THR A 268 -41.32 -2.61 -50.45
C THR A 268 -41.37 -1.49 -51.47
N GLU A 269 -40.46 -0.52 -51.38
CA GLU A 269 -40.41 0.61 -52.31
C GLU A 269 -40.00 0.15 -53.73
N GLN A 270 -39.08 -0.81 -53.86
CA GLN A 270 -38.76 -1.42 -55.17
C GLN A 270 -39.95 -2.12 -55.80
N VAL A 271 -40.75 -2.84 -55.00
CA VAL A 271 -41.97 -3.47 -55.50
C VAL A 271 -42.95 -2.43 -55.96
N ARG A 272 -43.13 -1.32 -55.23
CA ARG A 272 -44.03 -0.20 -55.64
C ARG A 272 -43.55 0.47 -56.92
N LEU A 273 -42.27 0.76 -57.04
CA LEU A 273 -41.65 1.32 -58.23
C LEU A 273 -41.91 0.42 -59.47
N ARG A 274 -41.59 -0.89 -59.34
CA ARG A 274 -41.82 -1.85 -60.44
C ARG A 274 -43.29 -1.89 -60.85
N LYS A 275 -44.23 -1.83 -59.89
CA LYS A 275 -45.67 -1.81 -60.19
C LYS A 275 -46.05 -0.52 -60.93
N ALA A 276 -45.55 0.63 -60.49
CA ALA A 276 -45.82 1.94 -61.15
C ALA A 276 -45.24 1.96 -62.58
N GLU A 277 -43.97 1.42 -62.76
CA GLU A 277 -43.36 1.28 -64.08
C GLU A 277 -44.22 0.40 -65.00
N PHE A 278 -44.74 -0.73 -64.49
CA PHE A 278 -45.63 -1.62 -65.26
C PHE A 278 -46.95 -0.94 -65.63
N GLU A 279 -47.58 -0.25 -64.69
CA GLU A 279 -48.79 0.52 -64.94
C GLU A 279 -48.56 1.62 -65.98
N LEU A 280 -47.41 2.29 -65.93
CA LEU A 280 -47.02 3.29 -66.92
C LEU A 280 -46.83 2.66 -68.31
N LEU A 281 -46.13 1.55 -68.42
CA LEU A 281 -45.94 0.83 -69.66
C LEU A 281 -47.30 0.33 -70.24
N GLN A 282 -48.18 -0.20 -69.34
CA GLN A 282 -49.53 -0.62 -69.76
C GLN A 282 -50.36 0.57 -70.26
N SER A 283 -50.26 1.75 -69.66
CA SER A 283 -50.97 2.95 -70.09
C SER A 283 -50.49 3.47 -71.45
N GLN A 284 -49.26 3.15 -71.90
CA GLN A 284 -48.77 3.51 -73.25
C GLN A 284 -49.42 2.66 -74.37
N ILE A 285 -49.93 1.49 -73.99
CA ILE A 285 -50.76 0.70 -74.93
C ILE A 285 -52.13 1.28 -74.92
N ASN A 286 -52.50 2.05 -75.94
CA ASN A 286 -53.81 2.62 -76.04
C ASN A 286 -54.84 1.49 -76.16
N PRO A 287 -55.67 1.19 -75.10
CA PRO A 287 -56.59 0.07 -75.13
C PRO A 287 -57.67 0.28 -76.22
N HIS A 288 -58.03 1.52 -76.43
CA HIS A 288 -59.07 1.90 -77.47
C HIS A 288 -58.53 1.62 -78.88
N PHE A 289 -57.26 1.84 -79.13
CA PHE A 289 -56.67 1.49 -80.41
C PHE A 289 -56.65 -0.03 -80.66
N LEU A 290 -56.30 -0.83 -79.62
CA LEU A 290 -56.25 -2.32 -79.65
C LEU A 290 -57.69 -2.85 -79.91
N TYR A 291 -58.69 -2.38 -79.12
CA TYR A 291 -60.08 -2.79 -79.36
C TYR A 291 -60.57 -2.42 -80.77
N ASN A 292 -60.38 -1.19 -81.22
CA ASN A 292 -60.80 -0.76 -82.59
C ASN A 292 -60.05 -1.57 -83.65
N THR A 293 -58.78 -1.91 -83.48
CA THR A 293 -58.02 -2.72 -84.45
C THR A 293 -58.52 -4.18 -84.48
N LEU A 294 -58.82 -4.79 -83.30
CA LEU A 294 -59.36 -6.12 -83.19
C LEU A 294 -60.76 -6.19 -83.73
N ASP A 295 -61.64 -5.21 -83.44
CA ASP A 295 -63.00 -5.10 -84.04
C ASP A 295 -62.94 -4.96 -85.56
N ALA A 296 -62.05 -4.13 -86.11
CA ALA A 296 -61.83 -4.03 -87.52
C ALA A 296 -61.38 -5.36 -88.17
N ILE A 297 -60.52 -6.09 -87.52
CA ILE A 297 -60.06 -7.43 -87.96
C ILE A 297 -61.25 -8.43 -87.99
N VAL A 298 -62.08 -8.45 -86.91
CA VAL A 298 -63.29 -9.27 -86.83
C VAL A 298 -64.29 -8.94 -87.97
N TRP A 299 -64.58 -7.64 -88.14
CA TRP A 299 -65.43 -7.24 -89.24
C TRP A 299 -64.92 -7.61 -90.63
N LEU A 300 -63.58 -7.46 -90.90
CA LEU A 300 -62.95 -7.85 -92.15
C LEU A 300 -62.96 -9.37 -92.35
N ALA A 301 -62.87 -10.15 -91.26
CA ALA A 301 -62.94 -11.60 -91.34
C ALA A 301 -64.35 -12.09 -91.61
N GLU A 302 -65.42 -11.50 -91.00
CA GLU A 302 -66.82 -11.79 -91.29
C GLU A 302 -67.22 -11.40 -92.70
N ALA A 303 -66.62 -10.30 -93.24
CA ALA A 303 -66.87 -9.85 -94.61
C ALA A 303 -66.20 -10.73 -95.71
N GLY A 304 -65.37 -11.75 -95.26
CA GLY A 304 -64.67 -12.66 -96.18
C GLY A 304 -63.43 -12.03 -96.86
N GLU A 305 -62.99 -10.87 -96.44
CA GLU A 305 -61.86 -10.13 -97.04
C GLU A 305 -60.47 -10.60 -96.42
N GLN A 306 -60.17 -11.88 -96.61
CA GLN A 306 -58.97 -12.52 -96.03
C GLN A 306 -57.61 -11.82 -96.28
N LYS A 307 -57.44 -11.20 -97.49
CA LYS A 307 -56.23 -10.48 -97.83
C LYS A 307 -56.04 -9.22 -96.99
N LYS A 308 -57.10 -8.53 -96.60
CA LYS A 308 -57.07 -7.31 -95.77
C LYS A 308 -56.78 -7.67 -94.28
N VAL A 309 -57.33 -8.78 -93.83
CA VAL A 309 -57.04 -9.31 -92.45
C VAL A 309 -55.57 -9.58 -92.31
N VAL A 310 -54.90 -10.30 -93.21
CA VAL A 310 -53.46 -10.62 -93.18
C VAL A 310 -52.58 -9.39 -93.26
N SER A 311 -53.01 -8.29 -93.90
CA SER A 311 -52.22 -7.08 -93.97
C SER A 311 -52.37 -6.18 -92.71
N MET A 312 -53.36 -6.44 -91.85
CA MET A 312 -53.66 -5.67 -90.66
C MET A 312 -53.10 -6.29 -89.38
N VAL A 313 -52.85 -7.59 -89.38
CA VAL A 313 -52.15 -8.37 -88.38
C VAL A 313 -50.64 -8.39 -88.63
#